data_fb7c1b206624f4220fdd2d3e0bbbea22
#
_entry.id   fb7c1b206624f4220fdd2d3e0bbbea22
#
_cell.length_a   1.000
_cell.length_b   1.000
_cell.length_c   1.000
_cell.angle_alpha   90.00
_cell.angle_beta   90.00
_cell.angle_gamma   90.00
#
_symmetry.space_group_name_H-M   'P 1'
#
loop_
_entity.id
_entity.type
_entity.pdbx_description
1 polymer ?
#
loop_
_entity_poly.entity_id
_entity_poly.type
_entity_poly.pdbx_seq_one_letter_code
_entity_poly.pdbx_strand_id
1 'polypeptide(L)'
;MAIEQLPDGRWKVDVEPIKGKRFRKTFKTKGEAQRFEATCRSKLIESPQWSPKPKDRRRLSQLVECWGRLHGGSLADYEGRRVIMDRMVERLKDPVAIAFTATDFAEYRAKRLASGISPKTMNNELSYLRALFNELRRLGEIEFENPLSMLRAIRVQERELSYLDSRQIDRLFQVLRSMTHPHVELIAMICLVTGCRWGEAQGLTISRVGDGMLQFVNTKSKRRRMVPIDSKLAERIRQHLREHGAFSNCRDRFDEAVLRAGLGLPAGQKSHVLRHTFASHFIANGGNILTLQKILGHSSLAMTMRYAHLAPDHLQDVLAFGPARDFRHFFDTPASEQQSGQENSL
;
A
#
# COMPACT_ATOMS: atom_id res chain seq x y z
N MET A 1 27.45 -13.73 51.28
CA MET A 1 26.66 -12.54 50.85
C MET A 1 26.40 -12.68 49.36
N ALA A 2 25.24 -12.31 48.89
CA ALA A 2 24.88 -12.45 47.49
C ALA A 2 25.56 -11.44 46.52
N ILE A 3 26.12 -10.38 47.09
CA ILE A 3 26.77 -9.28 46.33
C ILE A 3 28.09 -8.95 46.99
N GLU A 4 29.20 -8.96 46.27
CA GLU A 4 30.55 -8.62 46.74
C GLU A 4 31.22 -7.66 45.74
N GLN A 5 32.10 -6.80 46.29
CA GLN A 5 32.94 -5.95 45.44
C GLN A 5 34.24 -6.69 45.08
N LEU A 6 34.58 -6.72 43.79
CA LEU A 6 35.81 -7.29 43.28
C LEU A 6 36.99 -6.31 43.42
N PRO A 7 38.23 -6.77 43.43
CA PRO A 7 39.43 -5.91 43.50
C PRO A 7 39.52 -4.87 42.40
N ASP A 8 38.91 -5.13 41.24
CA ASP A 8 38.84 -4.24 40.07
C ASP A 8 37.71 -3.20 40.16
N GLY A 9 37.08 -3.08 41.34
CA GLY A 9 36.00 -2.12 41.60
C GLY A 9 34.61 -2.53 41.07
N ARG A 10 34.51 -3.62 40.34
CA ARG A 10 33.23 -4.15 39.87
C ARG A 10 32.48 -4.91 40.99
N TRP A 11 31.17 -5.12 40.81
CA TRP A 11 30.31 -5.78 41.75
C TRP A 11 29.84 -7.13 41.19
N LYS A 12 30.17 -8.22 41.88
CA LYS A 12 29.76 -9.58 41.54
C LYS A 12 28.52 -9.95 42.31
N VAL A 13 27.52 -10.47 41.61
CA VAL A 13 26.33 -11.11 42.18
C VAL A 13 26.50 -12.62 42.05
N ASP A 14 26.29 -13.31 43.15
CA ASP A 14 26.22 -14.77 43.22
C ASP A 14 25.01 -15.12 44.08
N VAL A 15 23.91 -15.41 43.47
CA VAL A 15 22.61 -15.60 44.13
C VAL A 15 21.99 -16.91 43.70
N GLU A 16 21.49 -17.66 44.69
CA GLU A 16 20.72 -18.89 44.50
C GLU A 16 19.34 -18.74 45.17
N PRO A 17 18.38 -18.07 44.52
CA PRO A 17 17.07 -17.80 45.09
C PRO A 17 16.24 -19.07 45.37
N ILE A 18 16.44 -20.12 44.57
CA ILE A 18 15.83 -21.44 44.70
C ILE A 18 16.98 -22.46 44.59
N LYS A 19 16.95 -23.53 45.40
CA LYS A 19 17.95 -24.61 45.36
C LYS A 19 18.15 -25.15 43.96
N GLY A 20 19.39 -25.15 43.45
CA GLY A 20 19.75 -25.57 42.10
C GLY A 20 19.62 -24.46 41.02
N LYS A 21 19.15 -23.27 41.35
CA LYS A 21 19.05 -22.13 40.46
C LYS A 21 20.02 -21.01 40.87
N ARG A 22 21.28 -21.14 40.47
CA ARG A 22 22.36 -20.21 40.81
C ARG A 22 22.69 -19.29 39.66
N PHE A 23 22.68 -17.96 39.91
CA PHE A 23 22.99 -16.92 38.94
C PHE A 23 24.20 -16.12 39.37
N ARG A 24 25.17 -16.00 38.46
CA ARG A 24 26.38 -15.22 38.63
C ARG A 24 26.52 -14.19 37.54
N LYS A 25 26.73 -12.93 37.95
CA LYS A 25 26.96 -11.83 37.00
C LYS A 25 27.71 -10.70 37.68
N THR A 26 28.53 -9.97 36.87
CA THR A 26 29.33 -8.85 37.33
C THR A 26 28.78 -7.54 36.73
N PHE A 27 28.73 -6.48 37.56
CA PHE A 27 28.19 -5.19 37.21
C PHE A 27 29.19 -4.07 37.52
N LYS A 28 29.01 -2.89 36.91
CA LYS A 28 29.85 -1.73 37.14
C LYS A 28 29.50 -1.04 38.49
N THR A 29 28.25 -1.08 38.89
CA THR A 29 27.76 -0.40 40.10
C THR A 29 27.04 -1.35 41.06
N LYS A 30 27.06 -1.02 42.37
CA LYS A 30 26.34 -1.77 43.39
C LYS A 30 24.82 -1.78 43.14
N GLY A 31 24.27 -0.65 42.70
CA GLY A 31 22.84 -0.52 42.43
C GLY A 31 22.37 -1.43 41.26
N GLU A 32 23.20 -1.62 40.24
CA GLU A 32 22.89 -2.60 39.14
C GLU A 32 22.90 -4.03 39.67
N ALA A 33 23.88 -4.36 40.55
CA ALA A 33 23.98 -5.67 41.16
C ALA A 33 22.76 -5.98 42.04
N GLN A 34 22.33 -5.04 42.86
CA GLN A 34 21.14 -5.16 43.68
C GLN A 34 19.83 -5.32 42.88
N ARG A 35 19.67 -4.52 41.83
CA ARG A 35 18.51 -4.66 40.91
C ARG A 35 18.47 -6.02 40.23
N PHE A 36 19.61 -6.54 39.84
CA PHE A 36 19.69 -7.86 39.20
C PHE A 36 19.31 -8.96 40.18
N GLU A 37 19.81 -8.92 41.44
CA GLU A 37 19.44 -9.88 42.47
C GLU A 37 17.93 -9.85 42.76
N ALA A 38 17.36 -8.66 42.96
CA ALA A 38 15.93 -8.48 43.23
C ALA A 38 15.10 -9.03 42.06
N THR A 39 15.51 -8.77 40.81
CA THR A 39 14.85 -9.29 39.60
C THR A 39 14.89 -10.82 39.55
N CYS A 40 16.03 -11.44 39.87
CA CYS A 40 16.15 -12.89 39.90
C CYS A 40 15.21 -13.50 40.93
N ARG A 41 15.09 -12.91 42.12
CA ARG A 41 14.16 -13.38 43.16
C ARG A 41 12.70 -13.24 42.76
N SER A 42 12.28 -12.06 42.31
CA SER A 42 10.90 -11.79 41.89
C SER A 42 10.48 -12.72 40.72
N LYS A 43 11.29 -12.81 39.69
CA LYS A 43 10.97 -13.62 38.49
C LYS A 43 10.91 -15.12 38.79
N LEU A 44 11.70 -15.65 39.70
CA LEU A 44 11.63 -17.05 40.09
C LEU A 44 10.43 -17.35 40.98
N ILE A 45 9.92 -16.37 41.76
CA ILE A 45 8.65 -16.50 42.46
C ILE A 45 7.48 -16.60 41.46
N GLU A 46 7.48 -15.72 40.46
CA GLU A 46 6.46 -15.72 39.42
C GLU A 46 6.52 -16.99 38.49
N SER A 47 7.72 -17.45 38.19
CA SER A 47 7.98 -18.60 37.33
C SER A 47 9.23 -19.37 37.74
N PRO A 48 9.08 -20.55 38.42
CA PRO A 48 10.22 -21.37 38.88
C PRO A 48 11.15 -21.83 37.75
N GLN A 49 10.71 -21.84 36.52
CA GLN A 49 11.51 -22.22 35.36
C GLN A 49 12.29 -21.05 34.74
N TRP A 50 12.09 -19.82 35.24
CA TRP A 50 12.72 -18.64 34.69
C TRP A 50 14.26 -18.69 34.83
N SER A 51 14.97 -18.21 33.84
CA SER A 51 16.40 -17.93 33.87
C SER A 51 16.70 -16.62 33.13
N PRO A 52 17.73 -15.86 33.55
CA PRO A 52 18.14 -14.67 32.82
C PRO A 52 18.56 -15.05 31.41
N LYS A 53 17.86 -14.52 30.43
CA LYS A 53 18.26 -14.71 29.04
C LYS A 53 19.48 -13.84 28.71
N PRO A 54 20.42 -14.32 27.91
CA PRO A 54 21.51 -13.49 27.42
C PRO A 54 20.94 -12.33 26.60
N LYS A 55 21.59 -11.16 26.68
CA LYS A 55 21.19 -10.03 25.84
C LYS A 55 21.31 -10.45 24.38
N ASP A 56 20.25 -10.19 23.62
CA ASP A 56 20.26 -10.41 22.18
C ASP A 56 21.37 -9.52 21.55
N ARG A 57 22.34 -10.14 20.91
CA ARG A 57 23.46 -9.47 20.24
C ARG A 57 23.38 -9.56 18.73
N ARG A 58 22.27 -10.10 18.23
CA ARG A 58 22.09 -10.23 16.77
C ARG A 58 22.15 -8.86 16.10
N ARG A 59 22.81 -8.84 14.96
CA ARG A 59 22.86 -7.67 14.11
C ARG A 59 21.55 -7.52 13.32
N LEU A 60 21.32 -6.34 12.76
CA LEU A 60 20.11 -6.07 11.98
C LEU A 60 20.03 -7.00 10.75
N SER A 61 21.15 -7.32 10.10
CA SER A 61 21.24 -8.32 9.01
C SER A 61 20.71 -9.69 9.43
N GLN A 62 21.11 -10.17 10.61
CA GLN A 62 20.66 -11.45 11.14
C GLN A 62 19.16 -11.48 11.46
N LEU A 63 18.60 -10.33 11.87
CA LEU A 63 17.15 -10.20 12.04
C LEU A 63 16.43 -10.20 10.69
N VAL A 64 16.97 -9.56 9.66
CA VAL A 64 16.42 -9.60 8.29
C VAL A 64 16.40 -11.02 7.75
N GLU A 65 17.48 -11.78 7.96
CA GLU A 65 17.56 -13.18 7.55
C GLU A 65 16.55 -14.05 8.31
N CYS A 66 16.46 -13.92 9.64
CA CYS A 66 15.49 -14.62 10.47
C CYS A 66 14.06 -14.32 10.03
N TRP A 67 13.73 -13.06 9.81
CA TRP A 67 12.43 -12.63 9.30
C TRP A 67 12.12 -13.21 7.92
N GLY A 68 13.11 -13.24 7.02
CA GLY A 68 12.97 -13.85 5.70
C GLY A 68 12.63 -15.33 5.78
N ARG A 69 13.35 -16.07 6.61
CA ARG A 69 13.13 -17.51 6.82
C ARG A 69 11.76 -17.81 7.41
N LEU A 70 11.29 -17.02 8.38
CA LEU A 70 10.06 -17.29 9.12
C LEU A 70 8.80 -16.70 8.46
N HIS A 71 8.93 -15.59 7.75
CA HIS A 71 7.80 -14.82 7.21
C HIS A 71 7.85 -14.59 5.70
N GLY A 72 9.01 -14.70 5.07
CA GLY A 72 9.21 -14.39 3.65
C GLY A 72 8.24 -15.12 2.72
N GLY A 73 8.00 -16.42 2.95
CA GLY A 73 7.09 -17.22 2.13
C GLY A 73 5.63 -16.76 2.11
N SER A 74 5.20 -15.96 3.09
CA SER A 74 3.85 -15.37 3.13
C SER A 74 3.71 -14.09 2.31
N LEU A 75 4.84 -13.51 1.84
CA LEU A 75 4.88 -12.22 1.17
C LEU A 75 4.91 -12.38 -0.36
N ALA A 76 4.00 -11.71 -1.06
CA ALA A 76 3.94 -11.72 -2.53
C ALA A 76 5.15 -11.06 -3.21
N ASP A 77 5.91 -10.22 -2.50
CA ASP A 77 7.08 -9.48 -3.00
C ASP A 77 8.21 -9.54 -1.98
N TYR A 78 8.55 -10.74 -1.57
CA TYR A 78 9.62 -10.96 -0.59
C TYR A 78 10.99 -10.52 -1.13
N GLU A 79 11.34 -10.96 -2.34
CA GLU A 79 12.64 -10.68 -2.94
C GLU A 79 12.89 -9.17 -3.11
N GLY A 80 11.90 -8.44 -3.62
CA GLY A 80 12.01 -6.98 -3.73
C GLY A 80 12.22 -6.28 -2.40
N ARG A 81 11.50 -6.71 -1.35
CA ARG A 81 11.66 -6.18 0.00
C ARG A 81 13.00 -6.55 0.61
N ARG A 82 13.46 -7.79 0.42
CA ARG A 82 14.73 -8.27 0.91
C ARG A 82 15.88 -7.42 0.37
N VAL A 83 15.93 -7.19 -0.94
CA VAL A 83 16.94 -6.33 -1.57
C VAL A 83 16.97 -4.92 -0.97
N ILE A 84 15.77 -4.34 -0.71
CA ILE A 84 15.70 -3.00 -0.09
C ILE A 84 16.20 -3.04 1.34
N MET A 85 15.84 -4.06 2.13
CA MET A 85 16.27 -4.20 3.53
C MET A 85 17.76 -4.44 3.63
N ASP A 86 18.34 -5.27 2.79
CA ASP A 86 19.79 -5.53 2.77
C ASP A 86 20.57 -4.24 2.47
N ARG A 87 20.12 -3.43 1.51
CA ARG A 87 20.70 -2.11 1.23
C ARG A 87 20.54 -1.12 2.39
N MET A 88 19.45 -1.18 3.14
CA MET A 88 19.28 -0.36 4.33
C MET A 88 20.24 -0.78 5.44
N VAL A 89 20.36 -2.07 5.69
CA VAL A 89 21.29 -2.65 6.67
C VAL A 89 22.72 -2.21 6.39
N GLU A 90 23.17 -2.33 5.14
CA GLU A 90 24.49 -1.87 4.71
C GLU A 90 24.72 -0.38 5.00
N ARG A 91 23.78 0.48 4.61
CA ARG A 91 23.86 1.93 4.85
C ARG A 91 23.79 2.33 6.32
N LEU A 92 23.10 1.55 7.13
CA LEU A 92 23.02 1.69 8.59
C LEU A 92 24.27 1.11 9.29
N LYS A 93 25.25 0.54 8.55
CA LYS A 93 26.46 -0.12 9.07
C LYS A 93 26.16 -1.33 9.96
N ASP A 94 25.07 -2.03 9.68
CA ASP A 94 24.64 -3.26 10.34
C ASP A 94 24.76 -3.22 11.88
N PRO A 95 24.01 -2.36 12.57
CA PRO A 95 24.11 -2.22 14.02
C PRO A 95 23.60 -3.47 14.75
N VAL A 96 24.00 -3.63 16.02
CA VAL A 96 23.37 -4.59 16.91
C VAL A 96 21.91 -4.18 17.11
N ALA A 97 20.96 -5.06 16.78
CA ALA A 97 19.56 -4.70 16.66
C ALA A 97 18.93 -4.13 17.93
N ILE A 98 19.30 -4.66 19.11
CA ILE A 98 18.83 -4.15 20.41
C ILE A 98 19.37 -2.75 20.74
N ALA A 99 20.48 -2.35 20.15
CA ALA A 99 21.09 -1.02 20.32
C ALA A 99 20.62 -0.01 19.27
N PHE A 100 19.96 -0.47 18.22
CA PHE A 100 19.42 0.39 17.15
C PHE A 100 18.27 1.24 17.70
N THR A 101 18.31 2.54 17.41
CA THR A 101 17.37 3.53 17.97
C THR A 101 16.58 4.26 16.90
N ALA A 102 15.50 4.96 17.33
CA ALA A 102 14.77 5.88 16.44
C ALA A 102 15.68 7.01 15.91
N THR A 103 16.65 7.46 16.71
CA THR A 103 17.62 8.50 16.32
C THR A 103 18.51 8.04 15.19
N ASP A 104 19.03 6.81 15.25
CA ASP A 104 19.85 6.24 14.17
C ASP A 104 19.11 6.22 12.84
N PHE A 105 17.83 5.81 12.87
CA PHE A 105 17.01 5.85 11.66
C PHE A 105 16.67 7.29 11.23
N ALA A 106 16.46 8.21 12.16
CA ALA A 106 16.17 9.61 11.81
C ALA A 106 17.38 10.27 11.12
N GLU A 107 18.60 10.02 11.59
CA GLU A 107 19.83 10.47 10.95
C GLU A 107 20.03 9.84 9.57
N TYR A 108 19.81 8.53 9.46
CA TYR A 108 19.81 7.85 8.17
C TYR A 108 18.82 8.49 7.21
N ARG A 109 17.58 8.72 7.65
CA ARG A 109 16.52 9.37 6.86
C ARG A 109 16.92 10.78 6.40
N ALA A 110 17.49 11.59 7.30
CA ALA A 110 17.96 12.93 6.97
C ALA A 110 19.04 12.93 5.86
N LYS A 111 20.03 12.06 5.98
CA LYS A 111 21.08 11.89 4.97
C LYS A 111 20.52 11.45 3.61
N ARG A 112 19.55 10.55 3.61
CA ARG A 112 18.91 10.04 2.39
C ARG A 112 18.07 11.11 1.70
N LEU A 113 17.33 11.91 2.46
CA LEU A 113 16.57 13.03 1.93
C LEU A 113 17.50 14.09 1.33
N ALA A 114 18.59 14.43 1.99
CA ALA A 114 19.60 15.35 1.48
C ALA A 114 20.25 14.86 0.17
N SER A 115 20.33 13.54 -0.04
CA SER A 115 20.78 12.93 -1.31
C SER A 115 19.70 12.82 -2.39
N GLY A 116 18.54 13.46 -2.21
CA GLY A 116 17.47 13.54 -3.22
C GLY A 116 16.48 12.35 -3.20
N ILE A 117 16.55 11.45 -2.21
CA ILE A 117 15.58 10.36 -2.08
C ILE A 117 14.23 10.90 -1.61
N SER A 118 13.15 10.43 -2.22
CA SER A 118 11.81 10.93 -1.94
C SER A 118 11.32 10.59 -0.52
N PRO A 119 10.54 11.48 0.13
CA PRO A 119 9.89 11.19 1.42
C PRO A 119 9.06 9.90 1.41
N LYS A 120 8.40 9.59 0.28
CA LYS A 120 7.63 8.35 0.10
C LYS A 120 8.51 7.11 0.19
N THR A 121 9.70 7.15 -0.41
CA THR A 121 10.68 6.05 -0.31
C THR A 121 11.11 5.85 1.13
N MET A 122 11.41 6.93 1.86
CA MET A 122 11.77 6.87 3.28
C MET A 122 10.66 6.31 4.15
N ASN A 123 9.40 6.64 3.86
CA ASN A 123 8.25 6.07 4.56
C ASN A 123 8.08 4.56 4.29
N ASN A 124 8.38 4.12 3.07
CA ASN A 124 8.38 2.68 2.75
C ASN A 124 9.48 1.94 3.50
N GLU A 125 10.70 2.48 3.52
CA GLU A 125 11.83 1.92 4.25
C GLU A 125 11.54 1.82 5.76
N LEU A 126 10.95 2.88 6.36
CA LEU A 126 10.48 2.86 7.75
C LEU A 126 9.44 1.76 7.98
N SER A 127 8.50 1.59 7.05
CA SER A 127 7.44 0.58 7.16
C SER A 127 8.01 -0.84 7.10
N TYR A 128 9.05 -1.08 6.30
CA TYR A 128 9.68 -2.40 6.20
C TYR A 128 10.41 -2.77 7.50
N LEU A 129 11.21 -1.87 8.07
CA LEU A 129 11.88 -2.14 9.35
C LEU A 129 10.87 -2.29 10.51
N ARG A 130 9.81 -1.49 10.53
CA ARG A 130 8.74 -1.67 11.51
C ARG A 130 8.07 -3.03 11.40
N ALA A 131 7.77 -3.46 10.19
CA ALA A 131 7.18 -4.78 9.95
C ALA A 131 8.10 -5.91 10.41
N LEU A 132 9.41 -5.78 10.15
CA LEU A 132 10.43 -6.73 10.63
C LEU A 132 10.40 -6.85 12.16
N PHE A 133 10.56 -5.75 12.89
CA PHE A 133 10.60 -5.78 14.36
C PHE A 133 9.27 -6.26 14.96
N ASN A 134 8.14 -5.78 14.43
CA ASN A 134 6.83 -6.18 14.93
C ASN A 134 6.56 -7.67 14.70
N GLU A 135 6.91 -8.20 13.55
CA GLU A 135 6.69 -9.61 13.21
C GLU A 135 7.60 -10.52 14.04
N LEU A 136 8.89 -10.22 14.16
CA LEU A 136 9.81 -11.00 14.98
C LEU A 136 9.42 -10.98 16.47
N ARG A 137 8.91 -9.84 16.96
CA ARG A 137 8.37 -9.76 18.32
C ARG A 137 7.10 -10.59 18.48
N ARG A 138 6.19 -10.55 17.52
CA ARG A 138 4.96 -11.37 17.52
C ARG A 138 5.27 -12.87 17.53
N LEU A 139 6.33 -13.28 16.85
CA LEU A 139 6.82 -14.67 16.81
C LEU A 139 7.62 -15.07 18.07
N GLY A 140 7.92 -14.13 19.00
CA GLY A 140 8.73 -14.38 20.18
C GLY A 140 10.23 -14.49 19.89
N GLU A 141 10.69 -14.17 18.69
CA GLU A 141 12.09 -14.19 18.28
C GLU A 141 12.91 -13.07 18.92
N ILE A 142 12.29 -11.92 19.19
CA ILE A 142 12.87 -10.82 19.96
C ILE A 142 11.96 -10.41 21.10
N GLU A 143 12.54 -10.00 22.23
CA GLU A 143 11.79 -9.57 23.41
C GLU A 143 11.73 -8.04 23.56
N PHE A 144 12.67 -7.31 22.94
CA PHE A 144 12.72 -5.86 22.99
C PHE A 144 11.65 -5.22 22.09
N GLU A 145 11.26 -4.01 22.47
CA GLU A 145 10.27 -3.25 21.73
C GLU A 145 10.80 -2.77 20.37
N ASN A 146 9.88 -2.58 19.44
CA ASN A 146 10.24 -1.99 18.16
C ASN A 146 10.77 -0.56 18.36
N PRO A 147 12.07 -0.31 18.11
CA PRO A 147 12.67 1.00 18.35
C PRO A 147 12.08 2.11 17.47
N LEU A 148 11.42 1.74 16.36
CA LEU A 148 10.86 2.67 15.39
C LEU A 148 9.35 2.92 15.61
N SER A 149 8.72 2.32 16.62
CA SER A 149 7.27 2.35 16.84
C SER A 149 6.72 3.78 16.90
N MET A 150 7.41 4.70 17.59
CA MET A 150 7.01 6.08 17.80
C MET A 150 7.48 7.05 16.72
N LEU A 151 8.32 6.61 15.78
CA LEU A 151 8.84 7.49 14.73
C LEU A 151 7.78 7.79 13.68
N ARG A 152 7.38 9.05 13.52
CA ARG A 152 6.34 9.42 12.57
C ARG A 152 6.81 9.35 11.11
N ALA A 153 5.93 8.89 10.24
CA ALA A 153 6.11 9.01 8.81
C ALA A 153 6.10 10.50 8.38
N ILE A 154 6.85 10.82 7.33
CA ILE A 154 6.87 12.16 6.75
C ILE A 154 5.53 12.40 6.04
N ARG A 155 4.89 13.55 6.26
CA ARG A 155 3.74 13.94 5.46
C ARG A 155 4.16 14.15 4.01
N VAL A 156 3.54 13.41 3.12
CA VAL A 156 3.72 13.55 1.67
C VAL A 156 2.46 14.19 1.13
N GLN A 157 2.59 15.36 0.50
CA GLN A 157 1.47 15.92 -0.24
C GLN A 157 1.09 14.97 -1.37
N GLU A 158 -0.18 14.63 -1.47
CA GLU A 158 -0.68 13.88 -2.62
C GLU A 158 -0.52 14.75 -3.86
N ARG A 159 0.19 14.24 -4.85
CA ARG A 159 0.29 14.91 -6.15
C ARG A 159 -1.04 14.73 -6.85
N GLU A 160 -1.53 15.81 -7.47
CA GLU A 160 -2.66 15.71 -8.37
C GLU A 160 -2.40 14.65 -9.42
N LEU A 161 -3.41 13.84 -9.65
CA LEU A 161 -3.36 12.79 -10.65
C LEU A 161 -3.61 13.42 -12.02
N SER A 162 -2.58 13.44 -12.86
CA SER A 162 -2.77 13.85 -14.25
C SER A 162 -3.57 12.78 -14.99
N TYR A 163 -4.52 13.22 -15.78
CA TYR A 163 -5.25 12.41 -16.74
C TYR A 163 -5.21 13.10 -18.11
N LEU A 164 -5.43 12.35 -19.16
CA LEU A 164 -5.37 12.82 -20.53
C LEU A 164 -6.75 13.31 -20.97
N ASP A 165 -6.78 14.47 -21.63
CA ASP A 165 -7.94 14.92 -22.38
C ASP A 165 -8.05 14.17 -23.72
N SER A 166 -9.15 14.38 -24.47
CA SER A 166 -9.40 13.70 -25.74
C SER A 166 -8.31 13.98 -26.78
N ARG A 167 -7.80 15.23 -26.88
CA ARG A 167 -6.75 15.60 -27.81
C ARG A 167 -5.41 14.93 -27.47
N GLN A 168 -5.12 14.81 -26.18
CA GLN A 168 -3.92 14.12 -25.69
C GLN A 168 -3.98 12.62 -25.94
N ILE A 169 -5.17 12.02 -25.76
CA ILE A 169 -5.43 10.60 -26.09
C ILE A 169 -5.18 10.38 -27.61
N ASP A 170 -5.76 11.21 -28.46
CA ASP A 170 -5.59 11.09 -29.91
C ASP A 170 -4.11 11.19 -30.32
N ARG A 171 -3.38 12.18 -29.81
CA ARG A 171 -1.94 12.32 -30.08
C ARG A 171 -1.15 11.09 -29.62
N LEU A 172 -1.43 10.60 -28.43
CA LEU A 172 -0.77 9.41 -27.92
C LEU A 172 -0.99 8.20 -28.82
N PHE A 173 -2.24 7.95 -29.23
CA PHE A 173 -2.57 6.82 -30.06
C PHE A 173 -2.10 6.97 -31.52
N GLN A 174 -1.97 8.19 -32.05
CA GLN A 174 -1.28 8.41 -33.33
C GLN A 174 0.18 7.96 -33.28
N VAL A 175 0.90 8.33 -32.20
CA VAL A 175 2.28 7.90 -32.01
C VAL A 175 2.36 6.38 -31.79
N LEU A 176 1.50 5.80 -30.95
CA LEU A 176 1.50 4.36 -30.69
C LEU A 176 1.29 3.52 -31.96
N ARG A 177 0.39 3.97 -32.87
CA ARG A 177 0.14 3.31 -34.17
C ARG A 177 1.32 3.42 -35.15
N SER A 178 2.12 4.49 -35.04
CA SER A 178 3.31 4.65 -35.88
C SER A 178 4.50 3.82 -35.41
N MET A 179 4.41 3.20 -34.23
CA MET A 179 5.49 2.37 -33.68
C MET A 179 5.42 0.95 -34.29
N THR A 180 6.59 0.38 -34.55
CA THR A 180 6.70 -0.98 -35.11
C THR A 180 6.42 -2.10 -34.12
N HIS A 181 6.31 -1.77 -32.80
CA HIS A 181 6.12 -2.77 -31.75
C HIS A 181 4.67 -3.29 -31.73
N PRO A 182 4.42 -4.59 -31.93
CA PRO A 182 3.08 -5.12 -32.17
C PRO A 182 2.13 -4.97 -30.98
N HIS A 183 2.63 -5.02 -29.74
CA HIS A 183 1.79 -5.12 -28.55
C HIS A 183 1.43 -3.78 -27.89
N VAL A 184 2.27 -2.74 -28.04
CA VAL A 184 2.21 -1.54 -27.19
C VAL A 184 0.89 -0.78 -27.35
N GLU A 185 0.41 -0.62 -28.56
CA GLU A 185 -0.85 0.10 -28.85
C GLU A 185 -2.06 -0.62 -28.25
N LEU A 186 -2.13 -1.94 -28.43
CA LEU A 186 -3.27 -2.72 -27.94
C LEU A 186 -3.28 -2.80 -26.42
N ILE A 187 -2.13 -2.96 -25.75
CA ILE A 187 -2.03 -2.93 -24.29
C ILE A 187 -2.47 -1.55 -23.76
N ALA A 188 -2.02 -0.46 -24.39
CA ALA A 188 -2.42 0.89 -24.00
C ALA A 188 -3.94 1.09 -24.17
N MET A 189 -4.53 0.60 -25.26
CA MET A 189 -5.98 0.66 -25.48
C MET A 189 -6.74 -0.12 -24.41
N ILE A 190 -6.34 -1.35 -24.09
CA ILE A 190 -6.95 -2.14 -23.03
C ILE A 190 -6.90 -1.39 -21.70
N CYS A 191 -5.76 -0.78 -21.35
CA CYS A 191 -5.62 0.00 -20.13
C CYS A 191 -6.53 1.23 -20.12
N LEU A 192 -6.64 1.93 -21.26
CA LEU A 192 -7.46 3.13 -21.37
C LEU A 192 -8.95 2.83 -21.25
N VAL A 193 -9.47 1.75 -21.86
CA VAL A 193 -10.90 1.46 -21.89
C VAL A 193 -11.40 0.65 -20.69
N THR A 194 -10.51 0.02 -19.91
CA THR A 194 -10.88 -0.81 -18.76
C THR A 194 -10.37 -0.28 -17.42
N GLY A 195 -9.46 0.69 -17.45
CA GLY A 195 -8.77 1.16 -16.26
C GLY A 195 -7.88 0.10 -15.60
N CYS A 196 -7.56 -1.01 -16.25
CA CYS A 196 -6.69 -2.03 -15.68
C CYS A 196 -5.24 -1.54 -15.56
N ARG A 197 -4.44 -2.21 -14.72
CA ARG A 197 -3.01 -1.93 -14.64
C ARG A 197 -2.29 -2.47 -15.87
N TRP A 198 -1.19 -1.82 -16.28
CA TRP A 198 -0.38 -2.27 -17.42
C TRP A 198 -0.02 -3.77 -17.34
N GLY A 199 0.46 -4.24 -16.19
CA GLY A 199 0.80 -5.65 -16.01
C GLY A 199 -0.39 -6.60 -16.03
N GLU A 200 -1.61 -6.13 -15.75
CA GLU A 200 -2.84 -6.92 -15.87
C GLU A 200 -3.24 -7.08 -17.35
N ALA A 201 -3.13 -6.00 -18.15
CA ALA A 201 -3.34 -6.07 -19.58
C ALA A 201 -2.28 -6.94 -20.28
N GLN A 202 -1.01 -6.74 -19.93
CA GLN A 202 0.11 -7.54 -20.46
C GLN A 202 -0.01 -9.03 -20.12
N GLY A 203 -0.59 -9.37 -18.96
CA GLY A 203 -0.80 -10.76 -18.55
C GLY A 203 -2.10 -11.40 -19.05
N LEU A 204 -2.80 -10.79 -20.01
CA LEU A 204 -3.99 -11.39 -20.61
C LEU A 204 -3.64 -12.61 -21.44
N THR A 205 -4.49 -13.63 -21.35
CA THR A 205 -4.45 -14.85 -22.17
C THR A 205 -5.78 -15.00 -22.90
N ILE A 206 -5.81 -15.75 -23.99
CA ILE A 206 -7.04 -16.00 -24.76
C ILE A 206 -8.18 -16.50 -23.87
N SER A 207 -7.91 -17.38 -22.91
CA SER A 207 -8.91 -17.92 -21.99
C SER A 207 -9.55 -16.88 -21.05
N ARG A 208 -8.98 -15.67 -20.96
CA ARG A 208 -9.49 -14.56 -20.15
C ARG A 208 -10.24 -13.51 -20.97
N VAL A 209 -10.36 -13.72 -22.28
CA VAL A 209 -11.09 -12.85 -23.20
C VAL A 209 -12.39 -13.55 -23.58
N GLY A 210 -13.46 -13.25 -22.83
CA GLY A 210 -14.81 -13.75 -23.13
C GLY A 210 -15.54 -12.85 -24.15
N ASP A 211 -16.80 -13.19 -24.43
CA ASP A 211 -17.64 -12.38 -25.31
C ASP A 211 -18.09 -11.12 -24.56
N GLY A 212 -17.48 -9.97 -24.95
CA GLY A 212 -17.74 -8.69 -24.33
C GLY A 212 -17.20 -8.52 -22.90
N MET A 213 -16.32 -9.40 -22.40
CA MET A 213 -15.80 -9.34 -21.05
C MET A 213 -14.31 -9.67 -20.99
N LEU A 214 -13.56 -8.91 -20.19
CA LEU A 214 -12.17 -9.23 -19.83
C LEU A 214 -12.08 -9.66 -18.38
N GLN A 215 -11.43 -10.78 -18.13
CA GLN A 215 -11.12 -11.26 -16.79
C GLN A 215 -9.71 -10.86 -16.40
N PHE A 216 -9.60 -10.01 -15.38
CA PHE A 216 -8.33 -9.65 -14.76
C PHE A 216 -8.12 -10.40 -13.45
N VAL A 217 -6.90 -10.88 -13.25
CA VAL A 217 -6.48 -11.53 -12.01
C VAL A 217 -5.46 -10.64 -11.34
N ASN A 218 -5.77 -10.14 -10.16
CA ASN A 218 -4.81 -9.37 -9.38
C ASN A 218 -3.75 -10.33 -8.83
N THR A 219 -2.52 -10.18 -9.29
CA THR A 219 -1.39 -11.03 -8.88
C THR A 219 -1.08 -10.96 -7.38
N LYS A 220 -1.37 -9.81 -6.73
CA LYS A 220 -1.09 -9.62 -5.29
C LYS A 220 -2.21 -10.15 -4.37
N SER A 221 -3.49 -10.00 -4.76
CA SER A 221 -4.64 -10.39 -3.90
C SER A 221 -5.36 -11.65 -4.38
N LYS A 222 -4.95 -12.25 -5.51
CA LYS A 222 -5.62 -13.36 -6.21
C LYS A 222 -7.13 -13.11 -6.50
N ARG A 223 -7.60 -11.87 -6.32
CA ARG A 223 -8.99 -11.49 -6.61
C ARG A 223 -9.17 -11.38 -8.11
N ARG A 224 -10.23 -12.01 -8.62
CA ARG A 224 -10.65 -11.93 -10.01
C ARG A 224 -11.68 -10.80 -10.13
N ARG A 225 -11.61 -10.06 -11.23
CA ARG A 225 -12.66 -9.12 -11.62
C ARG A 225 -12.91 -9.22 -13.12
N MET A 226 -14.14 -9.03 -13.49
CA MET A 226 -14.57 -8.98 -14.88
C MET A 226 -14.93 -7.54 -15.23
N VAL A 227 -14.50 -7.09 -16.39
CA VAL A 227 -14.78 -5.74 -16.89
C VAL A 227 -15.39 -5.88 -18.29
N PRO A 228 -16.60 -5.32 -18.51
CA PRO A 228 -17.23 -5.31 -19.82
C PRO A 228 -16.38 -4.53 -20.82
N ILE A 229 -16.32 -5.02 -22.04
CA ILE A 229 -15.70 -4.36 -23.19
C ILE A 229 -16.56 -4.55 -24.45
N ASP A 230 -16.31 -3.71 -25.44
CA ASP A 230 -16.91 -3.88 -26.76
C ASP A 230 -16.47 -5.20 -27.42
N SER A 231 -17.40 -5.87 -28.12
CA SER A 231 -17.15 -7.16 -28.77
C SER A 231 -16.06 -7.08 -29.86
N LYS A 232 -15.96 -5.95 -30.58
CA LYS A 232 -14.90 -5.72 -31.57
C LYS A 232 -13.52 -5.67 -30.92
N LEU A 233 -13.42 -5.04 -29.74
CA LEU A 233 -12.17 -5.04 -28.99
C LEU A 233 -11.83 -6.44 -28.49
N ALA A 234 -12.82 -7.20 -27.99
CA ALA A 234 -12.60 -8.58 -27.56
C ALA A 234 -12.04 -9.44 -28.70
N GLU A 235 -12.61 -9.33 -29.91
CA GLU A 235 -12.13 -10.08 -31.07
C GLU A 235 -10.74 -9.61 -31.51
N ARG A 236 -10.50 -8.31 -31.53
CA ARG A 236 -9.16 -7.76 -31.83
C ARG A 236 -8.09 -8.30 -30.87
N ILE A 237 -8.39 -8.40 -29.58
CA ILE A 237 -7.47 -8.98 -28.59
C ILE A 237 -7.25 -10.46 -28.86
N ARG A 238 -8.31 -11.24 -29.13
CA ARG A 238 -8.20 -12.67 -29.46
C ARG A 238 -7.36 -12.91 -30.70
N GLN A 239 -7.63 -12.16 -31.78
CA GLN A 239 -6.87 -12.23 -33.01
C GLN A 239 -5.40 -11.94 -32.79
N HIS A 240 -5.10 -10.83 -32.08
CA HIS A 240 -3.73 -10.45 -31.75
C HIS A 240 -2.98 -11.53 -30.98
N LEU A 241 -3.64 -12.15 -29.98
CA LEU A 241 -3.04 -13.22 -29.17
C LEU A 241 -2.84 -14.51 -29.97
N ARG A 242 -3.65 -14.78 -31.04
CA ARG A 242 -3.43 -15.91 -31.95
C ARG A 242 -2.25 -15.66 -32.89
N GLU A 243 -2.11 -14.43 -33.39
CA GLU A 243 -1.08 -14.05 -34.37
C GLU A 243 0.29 -13.86 -33.75
N HIS A 244 0.35 -13.21 -32.56
CA HIS A 244 1.60 -12.76 -31.92
C HIS A 244 1.92 -13.51 -30.61
N GLY A 245 1.03 -14.40 -30.14
CA GLY A 245 1.19 -15.07 -28.87
C GLY A 245 0.95 -14.15 -27.65
N ALA A 246 1.58 -14.50 -26.54
CA ALA A 246 1.45 -13.72 -25.31
C ALA A 246 2.08 -12.33 -25.44
N PHE A 247 1.48 -11.33 -24.80
CA PHE A 247 2.03 -9.98 -24.75
C PHE A 247 3.44 -9.97 -24.12
N SER A 248 4.40 -9.38 -24.80
CA SER A 248 5.75 -9.15 -24.27
C SER A 248 5.82 -7.85 -23.46
N ASN A 249 6.94 -7.68 -22.71
CA ASN A 249 7.17 -6.43 -21.99
C ASN A 249 7.51 -5.30 -22.98
N CYS A 250 6.66 -4.29 -23.03
CA CYS A 250 6.80 -3.13 -23.90
C CYS A 250 6.57 -1.80 -23.17
N ARG A 251 6.77 -1.78 -21.84
CA ARG A 251 6.58 -0.58 -21.05
C ARG A 251 7.49 0.57 -21.49
N ASP A 252 8.74 0.26 -21.82
CA ASP A 252 9.70 1.28 -22.29
C ASP A 252 9.26 1.90 -23.61
N ARG A 253 8.62 1.12 -24.49
CA ARG A 253 8.03 1.63 -25.74
C ARG A 253 6.84 2.55 -25.47
N PHE A 254 6.03 2.24 -24.46
CA PHE A 254 4.97 3.15 -24.05
C PHE A 254 5.53 4.46 -23.46
N ASP A 255 6.58 4.39 -22.66
CA ASP A 255 7.25 5.57 -22.09
C ASP A 255 7.84 6.44 -23.23
N GLU A 256 8.42 5.83 -24.25
CA GLU A 256 8.88 6.50 -25.46
C GLU A 256 7.72 7.19 -26.23
N ALA A 257 6.58 6.51 -26.38
CA ALA A 257 5.40 7.10 -27.02
C ALA A 257 4.87 8.33 -26.27
N VAL A 258 4.84 8.27 -24.94
CA VAL A 258 4.44 9.41 -24.09
C VAL A 258 5.35 10.62 -24.32
N LEU A 259 6.66 10.40 -24.43
CA LEU A 259 7.64 11.46 -24.71
C LEU A 259 7.44 12.05 -26.13
N ARG A 260 7.32 11.19 -27.14
CA ARG A 260 7.08 11.60 -28.53
C ARG A 260 5.77 12.38 -28.72
N ALA A 261 4.73 12.00 -27.97
CA ALA A 261 3.45 12.69 -27.97
C ALA A 261 3.45 14.04 -27.21
N GLY A 262 4.54 14.38 -26.55
CA GLY A 262 4.69 15.66 -25.84
C GLY A 262 3.68 15.85 -24.69
N LEU A 263 3.36 14.77 -23.95
CA LEU A 263 2.28 14.82 -22.95
C LEU A 263 2.67 15.47 -21.62
N GLY A 264 3.95 15.72 -21.36
CA GLY A 264 4.42 16.44 -20.16
C GLY A 264 3.98 15.82 -18.83
N LEU A 265 3.91 14.48 -18.74
CA LEU A 265 3.40 13.79 -17.55
C LEU A 265 4.35 13.94 -16.35
N PRO A 266 3.82 14.11 -15.13
CA PRO A 266 4.63 14.10 -13.93
C PRO A 266 5.44 12.82 -13.77
N ALA A 267 6.65 12.94 -13.23
CA ALA A 267 7.53 11.81 -13.00
C ALA A 267 6.82 10.71 -12.18
N GLY A 268 6.89 9.46 -12.66
CA GLY A 268 6.32 8.28 -12.01
C GLY A 268 4.86 7.98 -12.36
N GLN A 269 4.15 8.79 -13.14
CA GLN A 269 2.78 8.48 -13.56
C GLN A 269 2.71 7.62 -14.81
N LYS A 270 3.63 7.77 -15.78
CA LYS A 270 3.80 6.91 -16.97
C LYS A 270 2.55 6.09 -17.36
N SER A 271 2.64 4.77 -17.42
CA SER A 271 1.51 3.89 -17.80
C SER A 271 0.30 3.95 -16.85
N HIS A 272 0.47 4.47 -15.63
CA HIS A 272 -0.66 4.71 -14.72
C HIS A 272 -1.57 5.84 -15.18
N VAL A 273 -1.09 6.75 -16.05
CA VAL A 273 -1.93 7.81 -16.62
C VAL A 273 -3.15 7.27 -17.34
N LEU A 274 -3.03 6.16 -18.07
CA LEU A 274 -4.16 5.54 -18.78
C LEU A 274 -5.29 5.12 -17.82
N ARG A 275 -4.91 4.52 -16.70
CA ARG A 275 -5.86 4.15 -15.65
C ARG A 275 -6.46 5.37 -14.95
N HIS A 276 -5.67 6.43 -14.72
CA HIS A 276 -6.17 7.68 -14.17
C HIS A 276 -7.13 8.36 -15.16
N THR A 277 -6.79 8.35 -16.45
CA THR A 277 -7.65 8.87 -17.52
C THR A 277 -8.99 8.14 -17.53
N PHE A 278 -8.99 6.79 -17.56
CA PHE A 278 -10.23 6.02 -17.48
C PHE A 278 -11.07 6.43 -16.26
N ALA A 279 -10.46 6.46 -15.06
CA ALA A 279 -11.17 6.73 -13.82
C ALA A 279 -11.74 8.16 -13.79
N SER A 280 -10.96 9.14 -14.27
CA SER A 280 -11.38 10.55 -14.33
C SER A 280 -12.54 10.76 -15.30
N HIS A 281 -12.42 10.21 -16.53
CA HIS A 281 -13.51 10.29 -17.51
C HIS A 281 -14.76 9.54 -17.06
N PHE A 282 -14.60 8.36 -16.43
CA PHE A 282 -15.72 7.59 -15.92
C PHE A 282 -16.53 8.39 -14.88
N ILE A 283 -15.87 9.05 -13.94
CA ILE A 283 -16.54 9.86 -12.92
C ILE A 283 -17.07 11.18 -13.51
N ALA A 284 -16.31 11.87 -14.36
CA ALA A 284 -16.75 13.11 -15.02
C ALA A 284 -18.00 12.89 -15.89
N ASN A 285 -18.17 11.69 -16.44
CA ASN A 285 -19.35 11.30 -17.22
C ASN A 285 -20.49 10.75 -16.34
N GLY A 286 -20.47 10.98 -15.02
CA GLY A 286 -21.56 10.58 -14.09
C GLY A 286 -21.49 9.12 -13.62
N GLY A 287 -20.38 8.43 -13.83
CA GLY A 287 -20.21 7.06 -13.36
C GLY A 287 -20.19 6.95 -11.84
N ASN A 288 -20.81 5.91 -11.29
CA ASN A 288 -20.89 5.67 -9.86
C ASN A 288 -19.53 5.28 -9.26
N ILE A 289 -19.15 5.91 -8.14
CA ILE A 289 -17.84 5.73 -7.48
C ILE A 289 -17.61 4.29 -6.96
N LEU A 290 -18.67 3.61 -6.49
CA LEU A 290 -18.58 2.22 -6.03
C LEU A 290 -18.41 1.25 -7.21
N THR A 291 -19.04 1.56 -8.35
CA THR A 291 -18.82 0.83 -9.59
C THR A 291 -17.38 1.00 -10.07
N LEU A 292 -16.86 2.23 -10.05
CA LEU A 292 -15.47 2.50 -10.37
C LEU A 292 -14.50 1.73 -9.46
N GLN A 293 -14.78 1.67 -8.14
CA GLN A 293 -13.98 0.88 -7.21
C GLN A 293 -13.88 -0.58 -7.63
N LYS A 294 -15.03 -1.19 -8.02
CA LYS A 294 -15.09 -2.59 -8.47
C LYS A 294 -14.33 -2.79 -9.79
N ILE A 295 -14.53 -1.92 -10.77
CA ILE A 295 -13.84 -1.97 -12.08
C ILE A 295 -12.33 -1.88 -11.88
N LEU A 296 -11.86 -0.93 -11.09
CA LEU A 296 -10.44 -0.75 -10.81
C LEU A 296 -9.85 -1.84 -9.91
N GLY A 297 -10.69 -2.55 -9.12
CA GLY A 297 -10.23 -3.54 -8.14
C GLY A 297 -9.46 -2.91 -6.98
N HIS A 298 -9.92 -1.75 -6.50
CA HIS A 298 -9.35 -1.09 -5.32
C HIS A 298 -9.80 -1.81 -4.05
N SER A 299 -8.86 -2.06 -3.14
CA SER A 299 -9.11 -2.75 -1.87
C SER A 299 -9.87 -1.90 -0.85
N SER A 300 -9.82 -0.57 -0.98
CA SER A 300 -10.57 0.38 -0.16
C SER A 300 -11.21 1.47 -1.00
N LEU A 301 -12.34 1.99 -0.54
CA LEU A 301 -13.02 3.10 -1.18
C LEU A 301 -12.15 4.37 -1.19
N ALA A 302 -11.37 4.59 -0.14
CA ALA A 302 -10.45 5.74 -0.03
C ALA A 302 -9.51 5.88 -1.23
N MET A 303 -9.08 4.75 -1.83
CA MET A 303 -8.26 4.78 -3.05
C MET A 303 -9.01 5.33 -4.27
N THR A 304 -10.34 5.23 -4.28
CA THR A 304 -11.19 5.68 -5.39
C THR A 304 -11.68 7.10 -5.15
N MET A 305 -11.84 7.50 -3.88
CA MET A 305 -12.31 8.83 -3.49
C MET A 305 -11.47 9.99 -4.05
N ARG A 306 -10.22 9.72 -4.45
CA ARG A 306 -9.36 10.71 -5.12
C ARG A 306 -9.91 11.24 -6.46
N TYR A 307 -10.89 10.54 -7.05
CA TYR A 307 -11.57 10.97 -8.28
C TYR A 307 -12.91 11.64 -8.00
N ALA A 308 -13.41 11.63 -6.76
CA ALA A 308 -14.76 12.07 -6.41
C ALA A 308 -14.99 13.56 -6.74
N HIS A 309 -13.96 14.39 -6.66
CA HIS A 309 -14.03 15.83 -6.98
C HIS A 309 -14.30 16.11 -8.48
N LEU A 310 -14.19 15.09 -9.34
CA LEU A 310 -14.50 15.19 -10.78
C LEU A 310 -15.96 14.83 -11.08
N ALA A 311 -16.73 14.39 -10.07
CA ALA A 311 -18.12 14.06 -10.27
C ALA A 311 -18.92 15.35 -10.63
N PRO A 312 -19.85 15.26 -11.59
CA PRO A 312 -20.83 16.31 -11.79
C PRO A 312 -21.60 16.62 -10.50
N ASP A 313 -22.08 17.84 -10.36
CA ASP A 313 -22.95 18.17 -9.24
C ASP A 313 -24.34 17.52 -9.47
N HIS A 314 -24.64 16.50 -8.68
CA HIS A 314 -25.88 15.74 -8.75
C HIS A 314 -26.89 16.14 -7.69
N LEU A 315 -26.86 17.39 -7.17
CA LEU A 315 -27.87 17.85 -6.19
C LEU A 315 -29.30 17.73 -6.71
N GLN A 316 -29.50 17.82 -8.03
CA GLN A 316 -30.78 17.57 -8.70
C GLN A 316 -31.28 16.12 -8.55
N ASP A 317 -30.39 15.19 -8.25
CA ASP A 317 -30.71 13.77 -8.03
C ASP A 317 -31.65 13.56 -6.82
N VAL A 318 -31.74 14.53 -5.91
CA VAL A 318 -32.68 14.51 -4.80
C VAL A 318 -34.13 14.44 -5.32
N LEU A 319 -34.43 15.07 -6.45
CA LEU A 319 -35.76 15.04 -7.08
C LEU A 319 -36.03 13.71 -7.78
N ALA A 320 -35.00 13.06 -8.32
CA ALA A 320 -35.12 11.80 -9.04
C ALA A 320 -35.12 10.57 -8.13
N PHE A 321 -34.32 10.59 -7.06
CA PHE A 321 -34.06 9.45 -6.19
C PHE A 321 -34.56 9.65 -4.76
N GLY A 322 -34.99 10.86 -4.41
CA GLY A 322 -35.58 11.15 -3.10
C GLY A 322 -37.03 10.60 -2.97
N PRO A 323 -37.51 10.41 -1.75
CA PRO A 323 -38.87 9.87 -1.52
C PRO A 323 -39.98 10.75 -2.10
N ALA A 324 -39.73 12.03 -2.33
CA ALA A 324 -40.68 12.94 -2.98
C ALA A 324 -41.12 12.46 -4.39
N ARG A 325 -40.33 11.61 -5.06
CA ARG A 325 -40.70 10.98 -6.33
C ARG A 325 -42.00 10.17 -6.21
N ASP A 326 -42.12 9.40 -5.13
CA ASP A 326 -43.24 8.48 -4.93
C ASP A 326 -44.43 9.13 -4.17
N PHE A 327 -44.17 10.28 -3.54
CA PHE A 327 -45.10 11.02 -2.70
C PHE A 327 -45.50 12.39 -3.27
N ARG A 328 -45.48 12.58 -4.60
CA ARG A 328 -45.82 13.84 -5.25
C ARG A 328 -47.21 14.34 -4.87
N HIS A 329 -48.18 13.43 -4.61
CA HIS A 329 -49.52 13.77 -4.19
C HIS A 329 -49.58 14.55 -2.86
N PHE A 330 -48.56 14.50 -2.02
CA PHE A 330 -48.51 15.32 -0.79
C PHE A 330 -48.23 16.82 -1.07
N PHE A 331 -47.76 17.14 -2.26
CA PHE A 331 -47.42 18.52 -2.64
C PHE A 331 -48.44 19.14 -3.58
N ASP A 332 -49.44 18.36 -4.04
CA ASP A 332 -50.56 18.88 -4.78
C ASP A 332 -51.49 19.61 -3.80
N THR A 333 -51.49 20.92 -3.84
CA THR A 333 -52.44 21.74 -3.07
C THR A 333 -53.85 21.45 -3.58
N PRO A 334 -54.83 21.05 -2.73
CA PRO A 334 -56.19 20.87 -3.21
C PRO A 334 -56.69 22.20 -3.78
N ALA A 335 -57.17 22.16 -5.03
CA ALA A 335 -57.78 23.32 -5.66
C ALA A 335 -58.85 23.85 -4.73
N SER A 336 -58.71 25.10 -4.30
CA SER A 336 -59.74 25.81 -3.53
C SER A 336 -61.06 25.71 -4.27
N GLU A 337 -62.07 25.05 -3.68
CA GLU A 337 -63.46 25.13 -4.12
C GLU A 337 -63.84 26.61 -4.15
N GLN A 338 -63.95 27.15 -5.35
CA GLN A 338 -64.68 28.42 -5.54
C GLN A 338 -66.15 28.21 -5.19
N GLN A 339 -66.50 28.61 -3.98
CA GLN A 339 -67.88 28.75 -3.60
C GLN A 339 -68.48 29.80 -4.54
N SER A 340 -69.30 29.30 -5.48
CA SER A 340 -70.25 30.13 -6.24
C SER A 340 -71.33 30.61 -5.28
N GLY A 341 -71.19 31.84 -4.79
CA GLY A 341 -72.25 32.55 -4.11
C GLY A 341 -73.40 32.83 -5.12
N GLN A 342 -74.50 32.11 -4.97
CA GLN A 342 -75.76 32.55 -5.53
C GLN A 342 -76.25 33.72 -4.71
N GLU A 343 -76.23 34.92 -5.24
CA GLU A 343 -77.04 36.03 -4.84
C GLU A 343 -78.51 35.76 -5.34
N ASN A 344 -79.38 35.46 -4.43
CA ASN A 344 -80.81 35.56 -4.70
C ASN A 344 -81.28 36.96 -4.32
N SER A 345 -81.74 37.69 -5.32
CA SER A 345 -82.46 38.93 -5.19
C SER A 345 -83.83 38.71 -4.56
N LEU A 346 -84.19 39.56 -3.62
CA LEU A 346 -85.50 40.13 -3.48
C LEU A 346 -85.40 41.54 -2.92
#